data_666ad3c30b656963333ab0cc68e3bd6a
#
_entry.id   666ad3c30b656963333ab0cc68e3bd6a
#
_cell.length_a   1.000
_cell.length_b   1.000
_cell.length_c   1.000
_cell.angle_alpha   90.00
_cell.angle_beta   90.00
_cell.angle_gamma   90.00
#
_symmetry.space_group_name_H-M   'P 1'
#
loop_
_entity.id
_entity.type
_entity.pdbx_description
1 polymer ?
#
loop_
_entity_poly.entity_id
_entity_poly.type
_entity_poly.pdbx_seq_one_letter_code
_entity_poly.pdbx_strand_id
1 'polypeptide(L)'
;MSSHIKNTRKFFNTKFGFFVLIVALFWLKTYISYRIDFTLGAKGGIQQFLLAVNPLPAALLIFGIALYFRGKLAYWLMIIIDLIESIWIFANVLYYREFSDFLSFGIIKGSGTVQNNLGKSLAEILHPLDFFVFIDIIVLILLLLFRVIKVDHAPFKKRNAFAITILSLVLMFAEFGVSNADRSGLLTRTFDNNYIVKYLGLNEYAAFNAYQTHKESQTRAEAKPSDLNSVLTYLKHNRSKSNIEYYGKAKGKNVFIIHLESFQQFLIDYKVDGKEVTPNLNKFYHNQNTLSFDNFYHQVAQGKTSDAEMMLENSLFGLPEGSAMVTYGTQNTYQAAPAILAQKGYSTAAFHGD
;
A
#
# COMPACT_ATOMS: atom_id res chain seq x y z
N MET A 1 3.58 47.05 9.00
CA MET A 1 3.35 46.04 7.92
C MET A 1 4.54 45.95 6.93
N SER A 2 5.19 47.04 6.52
CA SER A 2 6.31 47.03 5.54
C SER A 2 7.62 46.36 6.03
N SER A 3 7.98 46.45 7.31
CA SER A 3 9.21 45.85 7.87
C SER A 3 9.17 44.34 7.98
N HIS A 4 7.99 43.77 8.35
CA HIS A 4 7.79 42.32 8.42
C HIS A 4 7.91 41.66 7.04
N ILE A 5 7.31 42.26 6.01
CA ILE A 5 7.37 41.74 4.63
C ILE A 5 8.80 41.77 4.10
N LYS A 6 9.58 42.79 4.41
CA LYS A 6 11.00 42.88 4.02
C LYS A 6 11.86 41.83 4.71
N ASN A 7 11.61 41.51 5.98
CA ASN A 7 12.34 40.50 6.72
C ASN A 7 11.99 39.08 6.25
N THR A 8 10.72 38.79 5.98
CA THR A 8 10.25 37.49 5.44
C THR A 8 10.86 37.23 4.07
N ARG A 9 10.86 38.23 3.17
CA ARG A 9 11.51 38.12 1.85
C ARG A 9 13.02 37.89 1.95
N LYS A 10 13.70 38.52 2.94
CA LYS A 10 15.13 38.31 3.21
C LYS A 10 15.39 36.83 3.64
N PHE A 11 14.54 36.25 4.46
CA PHE A 11 14.66 34.88 4.92
C PHE A 11 14.56 33.88 3.75
N PHE A 12 13.53 33.98 2.90
CA PHE A 12 13.35 33.07 1.76
C PHE A 12 14.39 33.23 0.65
N ASN A 13 15.16 34.34 0.64
CA ASN A 13 16.32 34.50 -0.22
C ASN A 13 17.60 33.83 0.31
N THR A 14 17.54 33.14 1.46
CA THR A 14 18.61 32.28 1.94
C THR A 14 18.35 30.81 1.53
N LYS A 15 19.40 30.02 1.39
CA LYS A 15 19.29 28.59 1.11
C LYS A 15 18.45 27.86 2.17
N PHE A 16 18.64 28.23 3.43
CA PHE A 16 17.85 27.66 4.53
C PHE A 16 16.37 28.05 4.44
N GLY A 17 16.07 29.31 4.10
CA GLY A 17 14.69 29.76 3.90
C GLY A 17 13.98 29.01 2.77
N PHE A 18 14.67 28.76 1.66
CA PHE A 18 14.14 27.95 0.56
C PHE A 18 13.92 26.49 0.98
N PHE A 19 14.87 25.91 1.72
CA PHE A 19 14.73 24.58 2.31
C PHE A 19 13.49 24.48 3.21
N VAL A 20 13.29 25.44 4.12
CA VAL A 20 12.09 25.44 4.99
C VAL A 20 10.81 25.57 4.16
N LEU A 21 10.82 26.39 3.11
CA LEU A 21 9.67 26.57 2.23
C LEU A 21 9.29 25.25 1.53
N ILE A 22 10.25 24.55 0.93
CA ILE A 22 9.98 23.32 0.21
C ILE A 22 9.55 22.18 1.15
N VAL A 23 10.16 22.10 2.34
CA VAL A 23 9.74 21.13 3.38
C VAL A 23 8.30 21.40 3.82
N ALA A 24 7.93 22.68 4.00
CA ALA A 24 6.57 23.06 4.40
C ALA A 24 5.54 22.75 3.29
N LEU A 25 5.88 23.00 2.03
CA LEU A 25 5.01 22.69 0.88
C LEU A 25 4.84 21.18 0.71
N PHE A 26 5.94 20.43 0.79
CA PHE A 26 5.91 18.98 0.75
C PHE A 26 5.07 18.39 1.90
N TRP A 27 5.28 18.87 3.12
CA TRP A 27 4.47 18.46 4.27
C TRP A 27 2.98 18.73 4.02
N LEU A 28 2.65 19.93 3.52
CA LEU A 28 1.26 20.33 3.29
C LEU A 28 0.57 19.41 2.28
N LYS A 29 1.21 19.17 1.11
CA LYS A 29 0.63 18.30 0.08
C LYS A 29 0.49 16.85 0.55
N THR A 30 1.50 16.32 1.24
CA THR A 30 1.45 14.96 1.79
C THR A 30 0.34 14.82 2.83
N TYR A 31 0.22 15.80 3.74
CA TYR A 31 -0.84 15.80 4.74
C TYR A 31 -2.24 15.94 4.13
N ILE A 32 -2.39 16.74 3.08
CA ILE A 32 -3.65 16.86 2.32
C ILE A 32 -4.01 15.50 1.71
N SER A 33 -3.08 14.80 1.05
CA SER A 33 -3.31 13.47 0.50
C SER A 33 -3.70 12.47 1.58
N TYR A 34 -3.09 12.52 2.77
CA TYR A 34 -3.47 11.67 3.89
C TYR A 34 -4.91 11.89 4.38
N ARG A 35 -5.45 13.08 4.17
CA ARG A 35 -6.80 13.45 4.63
C ARG A 35 -7.87 13.27 3.58
N ILE A 36 -7.53 13.39 2.31
CA ILE A 36 -8.47 13.42 1.19
C ILE A 36 -8.43 12.12 0.38
N ASP A 37 -7.20 11.64 0.06
CA ASP A 37 -7.03 10.54 -0.88
C ASP A 37 -6.96 9.17 -0.18
N PHE A 38 -6.54 9.13 1.10
CA PHE A 38 -6.34 7.88 1.83
C PHE A 38 -7.31 7.72 3.01
N THR A 39 -7.89 6.55 3.15
CA THR A 39 -8.77 6.19 4.28
C THR A 39 -7.96 5.50 5.38
N LEU A 40 -7.08 6.26 6.05
CA LEU A 40 -6.15 5.70 7.04
C LEU A 40 -6.78 5.34 8.39
N GLY A 41 -8.03 5.75 8.64
CA GLY A 41 -8.77 5.39 9.86
C GLY A 41 -8.07 5.85 11.15
N ALA A 42 -7.44 7.03 11.15
CA ALA A 42 -6.79 7.58 12.33
C ALA A 42 -7.84 7.99 13.39
N LYS A 43 -7.78 7.37 14.57
CA LYS A 43 -8.69 7.60 15.68
C LYS A 43 -7.92 8.06 16.93
N GLY A 44 -8.49 9.04 17.65
CA GLY A 44 -7.86 9.56 18.86
C GLY A 44 -6.72 10.56 18.60
N GLY A 45 -6.28 11.24 19.67
CA GLY A 45 -5.33 12.36 19.58
C GLY A 45 -3.92 11.94 19.12
N ILE A 46 -3.42 10.80 19.60
CA ILE A 46 -2.06 10.32 19.27
C ILE A 46 -1.96 10.01 17.78
N GLN A 47 -2.92 9.27 17.21
CA GLN A 47 -2.87 8.90 15.79
C GLN A 47 -3.05 10.12 14.88
N GLN A 48 -3.89 11.08 15.25
CA GLN A 48 -4.05 12.33 14.52
C GLN A 48 -2.78 13.19 14.57
N PHE A 49 -2.11 13.23 15.71
CA PHE A 49 -0.85 13.93 15.86
C PHE A 49 0.25 13.27 15.03
N LEU A 50 0.41 11.96 15.11
CA LEU A 50 1.39 11.21 14.32
C LEU A 50 1.13 11.41 12.83
N LEU A 51 -0.10 11.30 12.36
CA LEU A 51 -0.47 11.52 10.95
C LEU A 51 -0.12 12.94 10.47
N ALA A 52 -0.18 13.93 11.35
CA ALA A 52 0.19 15.30 10.99
C ALA A 52 1.72 15.52 10.97
N VAL A 53 2.47 14.78 11.78
CA VAL A 53 3.91 15.00 11.97
C VAL A 53 4.75 14.08 11.09
N ASN A 54 4.28 12.88 10.77
CA ASN A 54 5.07 11.84 10.11
C ASN A 54 5.70 12.23 8.74
N PRO A 55 5.20 13.17 7.93
CA PRO A 55 5.93 13.56 6.72
C PRO A 55 7.18 14.42 7.01
N LEU A 56 7.27 15.02 8.21
CA LEU A 56 8.35 15.97 8.52
C LEU A 56 9.72 15.32 8.69
N PRO A 57 9.90 14.22 9.45
CA PRO A 57 11.20 13.59 9.63
C PRO A 57 11.83 13.17 8.29
N ALA A 58 11.09 12.48 7.46
CA ALA A 58 11.55 12.10 6.12
C ALA A 58 11.86 13.32 5.24
N ALA A 59 10.99 14.33 5.23
CA ALA A 59 11.22 15.55 4.46
C ALA A 59 12.52 16.25 4.89
N LEU A 60 12.76 16.41 6.19
CA LEU A 60 14.00 17.01 6.70
C LEU A 60 15.23 16.22 6.26
N LEU A 61 15.15 14.88 6.27
CA LEU A 61 16.25 14.02 5.86
C LEU A 61 16.53 14.18 4.36
N ILE A 62 15.52 13.98 3.53
CA ILE A 62 15.64 13.88 2.08
C ILE A 62 16.02 15.23 1.47
N PHE A 63 15.28 16.31 1.80
CA PHE A 63 15.61 17.64 1.35
C PHE A 63 16.89 18.21 1.99
N GLY A 64 17.21 17.75 3.22
CA GLY A 64 18.43 18.11 3.94
C GLY A 64 19.71 17.74 3.20
N ILE A 65 19.67 16.69 2.35
CA ILE A 65 20.80 16.30 1.49
C ILE A 65 21.24 17.47 0.62
N ALA A 66 20.31 18.25 0.09
CA ALA A 66 20.62 19.38 -0.79
C ALA A 66 21.39 20.50 -0.07
N LEU A 67 21.33 20.62 1.24
CA LEU A 67 22.05 21.63 2.01
C LEU A 67 23.59 21.43 2.01
N TYR A 68 24.05 20.24 1.68
CA TYR A 68 25.48 19.95 1.53
C TYR A 68 26.07 20.48 0.22
N PHE A 69 25.22 20.86 -0.74
CA PHE A 69 25.61 21.37 -2.04
C PHE A 69 25.61 22.91 -2.08
N ARG A 70 26.22 23.51 -3.11
CA ARG A 70 26.40 24.97 -3.23
C ARG A 70 25.62 25.55 -4.40
N GLY A 71 25.25 26.81 -4.27
CA GLY A 71 24.67 27.62 -5.34
C GLY A 71 23.42 26.99 -5.94
N LYS A 72 23.28 27.13 -7.25
CA LYS A 72 22.10 26.65 -8.01
C LYS A 72 21.84 25.16 -7.87
N LEU A 73 22.89 24.36 -7.72
CA LEU A 73 22.76 22.90 -7.62
C LEU A 73 21.89 22.49 -6.40
N ALA A 74 22.07 23.16 -5.26
CA ALA A 74 21.27 22.89 -4.07
C ALA A 74 19.77 23.11 -4.31
N TYR A 75 19.40 24.20 -4.99
CA TYR A 75 18.01 24.55 -5.29
C TYR A 75 17.38 23.57 -6.29
N TRP A 76 18.09 23.27 -7.38
CA TRP A 76 17.60 22.29 -8.35
C TRP A 76 17.50 20.89 -7.77
N LEU A 77 18.43 20.52 -6.89
CA LEU A 77 18.38 19.23 -6.21
C LEU A 77 17.12 19.13 -5.32
N MET A 78 16.79 20.19 -4.57
CA MET A 78 15.55 20.23 -3.78
C MET A 78 14.31 20.08 -4.68
N ILE A 79 14.25 20.75 -5.82
CA ILE A 79 13.12 20.67 -6.77
C ILE A 79 13.05 19.28 -7.40
N ILE A 80 14.17 18.66 -7.76
CA ILE A 80 14.20 17.31 -8.32
C ILE A 80 13.73 16.29 -7.28
N ILE A 81 14.18 16.42 -6.04
CA ILE A 81 13.71 15.59 -4.93
C ILE A 81 12.19 15.75 -4.76
N ASP A 82 11.69 16.98 -4.76
CA ASP A 82 10.26 17.26 -4.62
C ASP A 82 9.44 16.67 -5.79
N LEU A 83 9.99 16.69 -6.99
CA LEU A 83 9.36 16.03 -8.15
C LEU A 83 9.29 14.52 -7.97
N ILE A 84 10.36 13.88 -7.51
CA ILE A 84 10.40 12.44 -7.26
C ILE A 84 9.37 12.06 -6.17
N GLU A 85 9.34 12.81 -5.08
CA GLU A 85 8.38 12.62 -4.00
C GLU A 85 6.93 12.87 -4.44
N SER A 86 6.70 13.86 -5.29
CA SER A 86 5.38 14.14 -5.86
C SER A 86 4.91 13.00 -6.78
N ILE A 87 5.81 12.45 -7.60
CA ILE A 87 5.50 11.25 -8.41
C ILE A 87 5.18 10.06 -7.50
N TRP A 88 5.89 9.90 -6.39
CA TRP A 88 5.62 8.85 -5.42
C TRP A 88 4.25 8.99 -4.75
N ILE A 89 3.90 10.20 -4.30
CA ILE A 89 2.56 10.49 -3.76
C ILE A 89 1.49 10.23 -4.82
N PHE A 90 1.65 10.77 -6.02
CA PHE A 90 0.71 10.62 -7.13
C PHE A 90 0.46 9.16 -7.49
N ALA A 91 1.52 8.36 -7.62
CA ALA A 91 1.41 6.94 -7.90
C ALA A 91 0.64 6.18 -6.79
N ASN A 92 0.90 6.54 -5.53
CA ASN A 92 0.18 5.96 -4.39
C ASN A 92 -1.29 6.41 -4.33
N VAL A 93 -1.63 7.65 -4.69
CA VAL A 93 -3.03 8.12 -4.77
C VAL A 93 -3.80 7.30 -5.79
N LEU A 94 -3.25 7.11 -7.00
CA LEU A 94 -3.90 6.31 -8.04
C LEU A 94 -4.02 4.84 -7.61
N TYR A 95 -2.96 4.27 -7.09
CA TYR A 95 -2.96 2.88 -6.63
C TYR A 95 -3.96 2.66 -5.49
N TYR A 96 -3.98 3.58 -4.51
CA TYR A 96 -4.88 3.50 -3.36
C TYR A 96 -6.36 3.59 -3.76
N ARG A 97 -6.68 4.42 -4.75
CA ARG A 97 -8.04 4.58 -5.26
C ARG A 97 -8.60 3.27 -5.80
N GLU A 98 -7.77 2.47 -6.46
CA GLU A 98 -8.15 1.17 -7.00
C GLU A 98 -8.09 0.05 -5.96
N PHE A 99 -6.99 -0.01 -5.22
CA PHE A 99 -6.69 -1.17 -4.37
C PHE A 99 -6.93 -0.94 -2.88
N SER A 100 -7.23 0.29 -2.43
CA SER A 100 -7.36 0.67 -1.01
C SER A 100 -6.13 0.28 -0.17
N ASP A 101 -4.96 0.26 -0.81
CA ASP A 101 -3.67 -0.08 -0.24
C ASP A 101 -2.55 0.71 -0.93
N PHE A 102 -1.34 0.64 -0.41
CA PHE A 102 -0.19 1.40 -0.90
C PHE A 102 0.67 0.59 -1.88
N LEU A 103 1.27 1.31 -2.84
CA LEU A 103 2.13 0.74 -3.85
C LEU A 103 3.39 0.15 -3.21
N SER A 104 3.67 -1.12 -3.50
CA SER A 104 4.84 -1.84 -3.00
C SER A 104 5.93 -1.99 -4.07
N PHE A 105 7.18 -2.10 -3.65
CA PHE A 105 8.30 -2.37 -4.56
C PHE A 105 8.19 -3.75 -5.23
N GLY A 106 7.54 -4.70 -4.56
CA GLY A 106 7.23 -6.01 -5.13
C GLY A 106 6.33 -5.90 -6.36
N ILE A 107 5.30 -5.05 -6.29
CA ILE A 107 4.38 -4.78 -7.41
C ILE A 107 5.09 -4.06 -8.54
N ILE A 108 5.88 -3.02 -8.23
CA ILE A 108 6.65 -2.28 -9.24
C ILE A 108 7.58 -3.23 -10.02
N LYS A 109 8.25 -4.15 -9.32
CA LYS A 109 9.14 -5.14 -9.93
C LYS A 109 8.39 -6.18 -10.76
N GLY A 110 7.17 -6.58 -10.33
CA GLY A 110 6.32 -7.56 -11.01
C GLY A 110 5.54 -6.99 -12.20
N SER A 111 5.31 -5.68 -12.25
CA SER A 111 4.47 -5.02 -13.25
C SER A 111 4.98 -5.12 -14.70
N GLY A 112 6.24 -5.47 -14.90
CA GLY A 112 6.80 -5.70 -16.26
C GLY A 112 6.11 -6.80 -17.08
N THR A 113 5.33 -7.67 -16.44
CA THR A 113 4.60 -8.77 -17.09
C THR A 113 3.13 -8.45 -17.43
N VAL A 114 2.59 -7.32 -16.93
CA VAL A 114 1.15 -6.97 -17.04
C VAL A 114 0.90 -5.76 -17.97
N GLN A 115 1.82 -5.46 -18.86
CA GLN A 115 1.89 -4.20 -19.62
C GLN A 115 0.68 -3.89 -20.54
N ASN A 116 -0.14 -4.86 -20.94
CA ASN A 116 -1.09 -4.63 -22.05
C ASN A 116 -2.42 -3.95 -21.66
N ASN A 117 -2.81 -3.90 -20.40
CA ASN A 117 -4.09 -3.31 -19.97
C ASN A 117 -3.96 -2.16 -18.95
N LEU A 118 -2.78 -1.96 -18.36
CA LEU A 118 -2.55 -0.92 -17.35
C LEU A 118 -2.84 0.50 -17.86
N GLY A 119 -2.55 0.79 -19.12
CA GLY A 119 -2.75 2.14 -19.67
C GLY A 119 -4.21 2.56 -19.80
N LYS A 120 -5.12 1.64 -20.10
CA LYS A 120 -6.56 1.94 -20.19
C LYS A 120 -7.17 2.12 -18.79
N SER A 121 -6.86 1.21 -17.88
CA SER A 121 -7.33 1.29 -16.48
C SER A 121 -6.82 2.53 -15.76
N LEU A 122 -5.57 2.95 -16.00
CA LEU A 122 -5.02 4.20 -15.45
C LEU A 122 -5.79 5.44 -15.93
N ALA A 123 -6.19 5.48 -17.21
CA ALA A 123 -6.94 6.63 -17.75
C ALA A 123 -8.34 6.77 -17.12
N GLU A 124 -8.96 5.68 -16.72
CA GLU A 124 -10.27 5.68 -16.07
C GLU A 124 -10.22 6.14 -14.60
N ILE A 125 -9.07 5.91 -13.93
CA ILE A 125 -8.86 6.24 -12.51
C ILE A 125 -8.38 7.68 -12.34
N LEU A 126 -7.78 8.30 -13.37
CA LEU A 126 -7.19 9.63 -13.33
C LEU A 126 -8.25 10.73 -13.19
N HIS A 127 -8.09 11.58 -12.18
CA HIS A 127 -8.86 12.82 -12.05
C HIS A 127 -7.98 14.05 -12.30
N PRO A 128 -8.50 15.12 -12.96
CA PRO A 128 -7.74 16.35 -13.19
C PRO A 128 -7.17 16.96 -11.92
N LEU A 129 -7.84 16.80 -10.78
CA LEU A 129 -7.38 17.29 -9.48
C LEU A 129 -6.12 16.59 -8.96
N ASP A 130 -5.82 15.38 -9.41
CA ASP A 130 -4.63 14.63 -8.99
C ASP A 130 -3.34 15.36 -9.36
N PHE A 131 -3.37 16.17 -10.41
CA PHE A 131 -2.22 16.97 -10.85
C PHE A 131 -1.88 18.14 -9.93
N PHE A 132 -2.76 18.49 -8.97
CA PHE A 132 -2.45 19.54 -7.98
C PHE A 132 -1.26 19.18 -7.09
N VAL A 133 -0.91 17.90 -6.98
CA VAL A 133 0.29 17.46 -6.25
C VAL A 133 1.59 18.03 -6.81
N PHE A 134 1.58 18.51 -8.08
CA PHE A 134 2.74 19.11 -8.75
C PHE A 134 2.73 20.65 -8.78
N ILE A 135 1.71 21.30 -8.24
CA ILE A 135 1.54 22.74 -8.37
C ILE A 135 2.63 23.54 -7.62
N ASP A 136 3.08 23.04 -6.50
CA ASP A 136 4.15 23.64 -5.70
C ASP A 136 5.48 23.65 -6.46
N ILE A 137 5.79 22.60 -7.21
CA ILE A 137 6.98 22.51 -8.07
C ILE A 137 6.95 23.61 -9.12
N ILE A 138 5.81 23.79 -9.79
CA ILE A 138 5.63 24.84 -10.80
C ILE A 138 5.83 26.20 -10.16
N VAL A 139 5.21 26.43 -9.01
CA VAL A 139 5.34 27.69 -8.26
C VAL A 139 6.79 27.93 -7.85
N LEU A 140 7.50 26.94 -7.31
CA LEU A 140 8.90 27.07 -6.90
C LEU A 140 9.81 27.38 -8.10
N ILE A 141 9.61 26.71 -9.24
CA ILE A 141 10.35 27.00 -10.47
C ILE A 141 10.10 28.44 -10.93
N LEU A 142 8.85 28.91 -10.96
CA LEU A 142 8.49 30.26 -11.34
C LEU A 142 9.10 31.30 -10.38
N LEU A 143 9.08 31.03 -9.06
CA LEU A 143 9.70 31.91 -8.06
C LEU A 143 11.22 32.08 -8.28
N LEU A 144 11.91 31.04 -8.73
CA LEU A 144 13.34 31.07 -9.07
C LEU A 144 13.59 31.75 -10.43
N LEU A 145 12.80 31.44 -11.45
CA LEU A 145 12.93 32.00 -12.80
C LEU A 145 12.70 33.52 -12.82
N PHE A 146 11.63 33.98 -12.16
CA PHE A 146 11.31 35.38 -12.04
C PHE A 146 12.14 36.11 -10.97
N ARG A 147 13.10 35.41 -10.34
CA ARG A 147 13.99 35.96 -9.31
C ARG A 147 13.26 36.59 -8.12
N VAL A 148 12.04 36.13 -7.85
CA VAL A 148 11.30 36.50 -6.63
C VAL A 148 12.06 35.96 -5.41
N ILE A 149 12.54 34.72 -5.51
CA ILE A 149 13.54 34.12 -4.61
C ILE A 149 14.89 34.13 -5.33
N LYS A 150 15.87 34.72 -4.68
CA LYS A 150 17.24 34.79 -5.20
C LYS A 150 18.04 33.61 -4.71
N VAL A 151 18.80 32.99 -5.63
CA VAL A 151 19.68 31.86 -5.28
C VAL A 151 20.82 32.37 -4.39
N ASP A 152 20.91 31.82 -3.21
CA ASP A 152 22.04 32.04 -2.30
C ASP A 152 23.21 31.14 -2.72
N HIS A 153 24.30 31.74 -3.15
CA HIS A 153 25.51 31.05 -3.58
C HIS A 153 26.43 30.70 -2.41
N ALA A 154 26.19 31.26 -1.21
CA ALA A 154 27.00 30.97 -0.04
C ALA A 154 26.91 29.45 0.36
N PRO A 155 28.01 28.86 0.80
CA PRO A 155 27.98 27.53 1.34
C PRO A 155 27.17 27.51 2.63
N PHE A 156 26.23 26.54 2.75
CA PHE A 156 25.60 26.29 4.03
C PHE A 156 26.62 25.62 4.97
N LYS A 157 26.65 26.01 6.24
CA LYS A 157 27.60 25.43 7.19
C LYS A 157 27.34 23.92 7.34
N LYS A 158 28.33 23.09 7.01
CA LYS A 158 28.23 21.62 7.09
C LYS A 158 27.76 21.13 8.47
N ARG A 159 28.21 21.81 9.55
CA ARG A 159 27.76 21.51 10.92
C ARG A 159 26.24 21.66 11.07
N ASN A 160 25.67 22.70 10.47
CA ASN A 160 24.23 22.93 10.55
C ASN A 160 23.45 21.93 9.66
N ALA A 161 23.98 21.61 8.47
CA ALA A 161 23.39 20.55 7.64
C ALA A 161 23.40 19.21 8.38
N PHE A 162 24.51 18.87 9.01
CA PHE A 162 24.63 17.65 9.82
C PHE A 162 23.68 17.66 11.04
N ALA A 163 23.51 18.82 11.69
CA ALA A 163 22.55 18.95 12.79
C ALA A 163 21.11 18.70 12.33
N ILE A 164 20.73 19.14 11.13
CA ILE A 164 19.42 18.86 10.53
C ILE A 164 19.27 17.37 10.25
N THR A 165 20.30 16.71 9.68
CA THR A 165 20.30 15.26 9.46
C THR A 165 20.12 14.49 10.76
N ILE A 166 20.88 14.85 11.82
CA ILE A 166 20.74 14.21 13.14
C ILE A 166 19.35 14.46 13.74
N LEU A 167 18.85 15.69 13.66
CA LEU A 167 17.50 16.03 14.13
C LEU A 167 16.43 15.18 13.43
N SER A 168 16.54 15.03 12.11
CA SER A 168 15.63 14.19 11.33
C SER A 168 15.65 12.73 11.84
N LEU A 169 16.83 12.14 11.99
CA LEU A 169 16.95 10.77 12.50
C LEU A 169 16.39 10.62 13.92
N VAL A 170 16.67 11.58 14.81
CA VAL A 170 16.09 11.60 16.17
C VAL A 170 14.57 11.65 16.12
N LEU A 171 14.01 12.49 15.25
CA LEU A 171 12.55 12.58 15.08
C LEU A 171 11.97 11.28 14.52
N MET A 172 12.59 10.63 13.54
CA MET A 172 12.16 9.32 13.01
C MET A 172 12.15 8.25 14.11
N PHE A 173 13.21 8.17 14.93
CA PHE A 173 13.26 7.23 16.04
C PHE A 173 12.24 7.55 17.13
N ALA A 174 12.03 8.83 17.45
CA ALA A 174 11.02 9.25 18.43
C ALA A 174 9.62 8.90 17.96
N GLU A 175 9.32 9.17 16.68
CA GLU A 175 8.05 8.82 16.04
C GLU A 175 7.82 7.30 16.06
N PHE A 176 8.82 6.50 15.68
CA PHE A 176 8.74 5.05 15.76
C PHE A 176 8.49 4.58 17.20
N GLY A 177 9.17 5.19 18.19
CA GLY A 177 8.97 4.89 19.61
C GLY A 177 7.53 5.14 20.07
N VAL A 178 6.97 6.31 19.75
CA VAL A 178 5.58 6.67 20.08
C VAL A 178 4.61 5.75 19.36
N SER A 179 4.83 5.48 18.07
CA SER A 179 4.02 4.61 17.25
C SER A 179 3.98 3.18 17.77
N ASN A 180 5.12 2.63 18.18
CA ASN A 180 5.22 1.29 18.75
C ASN A 180 4.64 1.20 20.17
N ALA A 181 4.64 2.31 20.93
CA ALA A 181 3.97 2.39 22.24
C ALA A 181 2.44 2.40 22.10
N ASP A 182 1.89 3.14 21.13
CA ASP A 182 0.45 3.13 20.84
C ASP A 182 0.01 1.81 20.17
N ARG A 183 0.89 1.19 19.38
CA ARG A 183 0.60 -0.05 18.62
C ARG A 183 1.81 -0.98 18.64
N SER A 184 1.88 -1.86 19.62
CA SER A 184 2.97 -2.85 19.71
C SER A 184 3.01 -3.78 18.51
N GLY A 185 4.21 -4.07 18.01
CA GLY A 185 4.42 -4.94 16.86
C GLY A 185 3.99 -4.32 15.51
N LEU A 186 4.06 -2.99 15.38
CA LEU A 186 3.66 -2.27 14.17
C LEU A 186 4.27 -2.85 12.89
N LEU A 187 5.58 -3.08 12.87
CA LEU A 187 6.30 -3.61 11.70
C LEU A 187 6.17 -5.13 11.51
N THR A 188 5.53 -5.85 12.42
CA THR A 188 5.24 -7.29 12.26
C THR A 188 3.84 -7.55 11.71
N ARG A 189 3.03 -6.52 11.58
CA ARG A 189 1.65 -6.58 11.07
C ARG A 189 1.60 -6.17 9.61
N THR A 190 2.07 -7.03 8.74
CA THR A 190 2.20 -6.75 7.30
C THR A 190 0.91 -6.97 6.49
N PHE A 191 -0.18 -7.33 7.15
CA PHE A 191 -1.46 -7.59 6.50
C PHE A 191 -2.25 -6.32 6.12
N ASP A 192 -1.86 -5.15 6.64
CA ASP A 192 -2.53 -3.87 6.37
C ASP A 192 -1.52 -2.72 6.40
N ASN A 193 -1.09 -2.28 5.23
CA ASN A 193 -0.13 -1.19 5.07
C ASN A 193 -0.67 0.16 5.52
N ASN A 194 -2.00 0.34 5.61
CA ASN A 194 -2.61 1.55 6.16
C ASN A 194 -2.15 1.82 7.59
N TYR A 195 -1.88 0.76 8.37
CA TYR A 195 -1.31 0.93 9.71
C TYR A 195 0.07 1.55 9.67
N ILE A 196 0.95 1.06 8.80
CA ILE A 196 2.32 1.56 8.70
C ILE A 196 2.32 3.02 8.25
N VAL A 197 1.59 3.33 7.19
CA VAL A 197 1.50 4.71 6.67
C VAL A 197 0.85 5.67 7.66
N LYS A 198 -0.19 5.24 8.37
CA LYS A 198 -0.83 6.05 9.41
C LYS A 198 0.12 6.47 10.54
N TYR A 199 1.00 5.57 10.95
CA TYR A 199 1.88 5.78 12.09
C TYR A 199 3.25 6.35 11.72
N LEU A 200 3.81 5.95 10.60
CA LEU A 200 5.18 6.28 10.21
C LEU A 200 5.28 7.13 8.93
N GLY A 201 4.19 7.23 8.16
CA GLY A 201 4.19 7.96 6.91
C GLY A 201 4.56 7.13 5.69
N LEU A 202 4.35 7.76 4.52
CA LEU A 202 4.49 7.11 3.22
C LEU A 202 5.96 6.80 2.86
N ASN A 203 6.89 7.62 3.30
CA ASN A 203 8.32 7.47 2.97
C ASN A 203 8.97 6.38 3.84
N GLU A 204 8.64 6.32 5.13
CA GLU A 204 9.07 5.26 6.03
C GLU A 204 8.44 3.92 5.62
N TYR A 205 7.18 3.93 5.17
CA TYR A 205 6.56 2.76 4.54
C TYR A 205 7.36 2.30 3.32
N ALA A 206 7.73 3.22 2.42
CA ALA A 206 8.52 2.87 1.24
C ALA A 206 9.86 2.21 1.62
N ALA A 207 10.57 2.78 2.60
CA ALA A 207 11.82 2.22 3.08
C ALA A 207 11.65 0.83 3.72
N PHE A 208 10.61 0.66 4.54
CA PHE A 208 10.26 -0.62 5.16
C PHE A 208 9.88 -1.67 4.11
N ASN A 209 9.05 -1.31 3.14
CA ASN A 209 8.63 -2.19 2.07
C ASN A 209 9.80 -2.60 1.16
N ALA A 210 10.72 -1.68 0.85
CA ALA A 210 11.95 -2.01 0.12
C ALA A 210 12.79 -3.06 0.86
N TYR A 211 12.93 -2.91 2.18
CA TYR A 211 13.63 -3.89 3.02
C TYR A 211 12.93 -5.25 3.00
N GLN A 212 11.60 -5.28 3.15
CA GLN A 212 10.82 -6.53 3.11
C GLN A 212 10.94 -7.24 1.76
N THR A 213 10.74 -6.51 0.67
CA THR A 213 10.86 -7.06 -0.70
C THR A 213 12.26 -7.64 -0.95
N HIS A 214 13.30 -6.96 -0.44
CA HIS A 214 14.68 -7.48 -0.52
C HIS A 214 14.84 -8.78 0.28
N LYS A 215 14.38 -8.81 1.53
CA LYS A 215 14.43 -9.99 2.41
C LYS A 215 13.67 -11.18 1.82
N GLU A 216 12.48 -10.96 1.28
CA GLU A 216 11.69 -12.00 0.61
C GLU A 216 12.40 -12.56 -0.63
N SER A 217 13.00 -11.66 -1.43
CA SER A 217 13.79 -12.06 -2.61
C SER A 217 15.01 -12.91 -2.21
N GLN A 218 15.66 -12.56 -1.12
CA GLN A 218 16.78 -13.33 -0.56
C GLN A 218 16.30 -14.69 -0.02
N THR A 219 15.25 -14.74 0.77
CA THR A 219 14.66 -15.98 1.29
C THR A 219 14.30 -16.93 0.14
N ARG A 220 13.73 -16.38 -0.94
CA ARG A 220 13.39 -17.15 -2.14
C ARG A 220 14.63 -17.71 -2.85
N ALA A 221 15.68 -16.91 -2.97
CA ALA A 221 16.94 -17.34 -3.61
C ALA A 221 17.67 -18.42 -2.79
N GLU A 222 17.53 -18.40 -1.47
CA GLU A 222 18.17 -19.34 -0.55
C GLU A 222 17.33 -20.62 -0.30
N ALA A 223 16.07 -20.65 -0.76
CA ALA A 223 15.16 -21.76 -0.55
C ALA A 223 15.68 -23.07 -1.16
N LYS A 224 15.62 -24.14 -0.38
CA LYS A 224 16.10 -25.46 -0.76
C LYS A 224 14.94 -26.49 -0.78
N PRO A 225 15.02 -27.53 -1.62
CA PRO A 225 14.01 -28.60 -1.61
C PRO A 225 13.78 -29.23 -0.22
N SER A 226 14.82 -29.24 0.63
CA SER A 226 14.76 -29.75 2.00
C SER A 226 13.80 -28.95 2.90
N ASP A 227 13.55 -27.67 2.61
CA ASP A 227 12.71 -26.79 3.40
C ASP A 227 11.24 -27.23 3.34
N LEU A 228 10.86 -27.91 2.25
CA LEU A 228 9.56 -28.56 2.13
C LEU A 228 9.32 -29.61 3.21
N ASN A 229 10.35 -30.25 3.75
CA ASN A 229 10.18 -31.29 4.76
C ASN A 229 9.56 -30.73 6.05
N SER A 230 9.91 -29.52 6.43
CA SER A 230 9.32 -28.84 7.59
C SER A 230 7.84 -28.56 7.38
N VAL A 231 7.48 -28.07 6.18
CA VAL A 231 6.09 -27.79 5.77
C VAL A 231 5.28 -29.09 5.74
N LEU A 232 5.81 -30.14 5.10
CA LEU A 232 5.15 -31.46 5.04
C LEU A 232 4.96 -32.07 6.44
N THR A 233 5.95 -31.91 7.32
CA THR A 233 5.86 -32.35 8.70
C THR A 233 4.76 -31.59 9.45
N TYR A 234 4.72 -30.27 9.31
CA TYR A 234 3.67 -29.43 9.88
C TYR A 234 2.27 -29.85 9.38
N LEU A 235 2.09 -29.99 8.08
CA LEU A 235 0.82 -30.42 7.49
C LEU A 235 0.39 -31.82 7.98
N LYS A 236 1.34 -32.74 8.09
CA LYS A 236 1.06 -34.09 8.60
C LYS A 236 0.53 -34.09 10.03
N HIS A 237 1.09 -33.22 10.89
CA HIS A 237 0.68 -33.13 12.30
C HIS A 237 -0.60 -32.30 12.51
N ASN A 238 -0.85 -31.32 11.62
CA ASN A 238 -1.97 -30.39 11.74
C ASN A 238 -3.12 -30.65 10.77
N ARG A 239 -3.10 -31.78 10.09
CA ARG A 239 -4.19 -32.18 9.19
C ARG A 239 -5.45 -32.47 9.97
N SER A 240 -6.53 -31.73 9.67
CA SER A 240 -7.85 -32.05 10.23
C SER A 240 -8.35 -33.39 9.73
N LYS A 241 -9.05 -34.08 10.59
CA LYS A 241 -9.75 -35.35 10.22
C LYS A 241 -10.96 -34.98 9.36
N SER A 242 -11.22 -35.80 8.33
CA SER A 242 -12.44 -35.69 7.54
C SER A 242 -13.67 -35.86 8.43
N ASN A 243 -14.67 -35.02 8.26
CA ASN A 243 -15.95 -35.24 8.91
C ASN A 243 -16.65 -36.42 8.22
N ILE A 244 -16.83 -37.51 8.96
CA ILE A 244 -17.39 -38.78 8.45
C ILE A 244 -18.82 -38.58 7.95
N GLU A 245 -19.56 -37.66 8.55
CA GLU A 245 -20.95 -37.39 8.17
C GLU A 245 -21.07 -36.83 6.74
N TYR A 246 -20.13 -35.99 6.33
CA TYR A 246 -20.16 -35.31 5.01
C TYR A 246 -19.23 -35.94 3.98
N TYR A 247 -18.29 -36.78 4.42
CA TYR A 247 -17.30 -37.39 3.52
C TYR A 247 -17.98 -38.21 2.42
N GLY A 248 -17.69 -37.90 1.18
CA GLY A 248 -18.18 -38.62 0.01
C GLY A 248 -19.63 -38.33 -0.41
N LYS A 249 -20.39 -37.49 0.31
CA LYS A 249 -21.79 -37.13 -0.06
C LYS A 249 -21.90 -36.48 -1.44
N ALA A 250 -20.86 -35.77 -1.88
CA ALA A 250 -20.81 -35.11 -3.20
C ALA A 250 -20.14 -35.97 -4.28
N LYS A 251 -19.82 -37.24 -4.01
CA LYS A 251 -19.18 -38.11 -5.02
C LYS A 251 -20.05 -38.23 -6.26
N GLY A 252 -19.47 -37.97 -7.44
CA GLY A 252 -20.15 -38.06 -8.72
C GLY A 252 -21.15 -36.94 -9.00
N LYS A 253 -21.13 -35.87 -8.19
CA LYS A 253 -21.96 -34.69 -8.41
C LYS A 253 -21.19 -33.60 -9.17
N ASN A 254 -21.91 -32.75 -9.88
CA ASN A 254 -21.34 -31.53 -10.45
C ASN A 254 -20.99 -30.54 -9.35
N VAL A 255 -19.91 -29.77 -9.55
CA VAL A 255 -19.45 -28.73 -8.63
C VAL A 255 -19.55 -27.38 -9.34
N PHE A 256 -20.26 -26.45 -8.73
CA PHE A 256 -20.34 -25.05 -9.17
C PHE A 256 -19.75 -24.18 -8.08
N ILE A 257 -18.73 -23.39 -8.41
CA ILE A 257 -18.13 -22.40 -7.54
C ILE A 257 -18.57 -21.04 -8.06
N ILE A 258 -19.23 -20.27 -7.21
CA ILE A 258 -19.71 -18.92 -7.57
C ILE A 258 -19.04 -17.93 -6.62
N HIS A 259 -18.12 -17.12 -7.15
CA HIS A 259 -17.52 -16.02 -6.43
C HIS A 259 -18.41 -14.78 -6.54
N LEU A 260 -19.00 -14.37 -5.42
CA LEU A 260 -19.79 -13.14 -5.34
C LEU A 260 -18.86 -12.01 -4.91
N GLU A 261 -18.41 -11.22 -5.88
CA GLU A 261 -17.52 -10.08 -5.63
C GLU A 261 -18.16 -9.07 -4.68
N SER A 262 -17.38 -8.62 -3.68
CA SER A 262 -17.80 -7.63 -2.67
C SER A 262 -19.06 -7.98 -1.86
N PHE A 263 -19.57 -9.20 -1.95
CA PHE A 263 -20.73 -9.63 -1.17
C PHE A 263 -20.39 -9.73 0.31
N GLN A 264 -21.21 -9.14 1.15
CA GLN A 264 -20.99 -9.12 2.60
C GLN A 264 -22.13 -9.83 3.34
N GLN A 265 -21.77 -10.51 4.43
CA GLN A 265 -22.68 -11.32 5.26
C GLN A 265 -23.92 -10.58 5.73
N PHE A 266 -23.81 -9.26 6.02
CA PHE A 266 -24.96 -8.48 6.52
C PHE A 266 -26.13 -8.38 5.53
N LEU A 267 -25.88 -8.67 4.24
CA LEU A 267 -26.93 -8.67 3.20
C LEU A 267 -27.89 -9.85 3.32
N ILE A 268 -27.47 -10.92 4.01
CA ILE A 268 -28.37 -12.05 4.33
C ILE A 268 -29.38 -11.57 5.35
N ASP A 269 -30.66 -11.78 5.06
CA ASP A 269 -31.83 -11.34 5.84
C ASP A 269 -32.00 -9.81 5.97
N TYR A 270 -31.18 -9.03 5.26
CA TYR A 270 -31.29 -7.58 5.26
C TYR A 270 -32.54 -7.11 4.50
N LYS A 271 -33.24 -6.13 5.09
CA LYS A 271 -34.48 -5.59 4.51
C LYS A 271 -34.39 -4.07 4.34
N VAL A 272 -34.92 -3.59 3.23
CA VAL A 272 -35.13 -2.19 2.95
C VAL A 272 -36.64 -2.00 2.74
N ASP A 273 -37.25 -1.10 3.48
CA ASP A 273 -38.72 -0.86 3.46
C ASP A 273 -39.54 -2.16 3.61
N GLY A 274 -39.09 -3.06 4.47
CA GLY A 274 -39.74 -4.34 4.73
C GLY A 274 -39.52 -5.43 3.67
N LYS A 275 -38.83 -5.12 2.57
CA LYS A 275 -38.53 -6.06 1.48
C LYS A 275 -37.12 -6.62 1.63
N GLU A 276 -36.97 -7.93 1.48
CA GLU A 276 -35.66 -8.60 1.48
C GLU A 276 -34.81 -8.14 0.29
N VAL A 277 -33.55 -7.78 0.56
CA VAL A 277 -32.59 -7.38 -0.49
C VAL A 277 -32.13 -8.58 -1.28
N THR A 278 -31.90 -9.74 -0.62
CA THR A 278 -31.40 -10.96 -1.23
C THR A 278 -32.31 -12.17 -0.99
N PRO A 279 -33.59 -12.13 -1.44
CA PRO A 279 -34.56 -13.17 -1.06
C PRO A 279 -34.17 -14.57 -1.52
N ASN A 280 -33.51 -14.72 -2.68
CA ASN A 280 -33.08 -16.03 -3.17
C ASN A 280 -31.85 -16.56 -2.42
N LEU A 281 -30.91 -15.67 -2.06
CA LEU A 281 -29.76 -16.07 -1.25
C LEU A 281 -30.18 -16.40 0.19
N ASN A 282 -31.12 -15.64 0.77
CA ASN A 282 -31.69 -15.93 2.09
C ASN A 282 -32.31 -17.34 2.10
N LYS A 283 -33.15 -17.63 1.11
CA LYS A 283 -33.77 -18.96 0.95
C LYS A 283 -32.72 -20.06 0.80
N PHE A 284 -31.66 -19.81 0.02
CA PHE A 284 -30.57 -20.78 -0.15
C PHE A 284 -29.78 -20.94 1.15
N TYR A 285 -29.44 -19.85 1.81
CA TYR A 285 -28.65 -19.82 3.04
C TYR A 285 -29.31 -20.59 4.19
N HIS A 286 -30.63 -20.49 4.34
CA HIS A 286 -31.42 -21.18 5.37
C HIS A 286 -31.96 -22.55 4.95
N ASN A 287 -31.59 -23.05 3.75
CA ASN A 287 -32.08 -24.34 3.29
C ASN A 287 -31.47 -25.46 4.12
N GLN A 288 -32.28 -26.50 4.47
CA GLN A 288 -31.84 -27.65 5.26
C GLN A 288 -30.69 -28.46 4.62
N ASN A 289 -30.52 -28.34 3.30
CA ASN A 289 -29.45 -29.04 2.57
C ASN A 289 -28.23 -28.14 2.35
N THR A 290 -28.16 -26.98 2.99
CA THR A 290 -27.07 -26.01 2.87
C THR A 290 -26.22 -26.02 4.15
N LEU A 291 -24.91 -25.99 3.98
CA LEU A 291 -23.96 -25.64 5.04
C LEU A 291 -23.64 -24.16 4.91
N SER A 292 -24.08 -23.34 5.84
CA SER A 292 -23.83 -21.91 5.89
C SER A 292 -22.80 -21.56 6.96
N PHE A 293 -21.96 -20.57 6.67
CA PHE A 293 -20.86 -20.14 7.52
C PHE A 293 -20.95 -18.63 7.68
N ASP A 294 -21.27 -18.16 8.88
CA ASP A 294 -21.39 -16.76 9.23
C ASP A 294 -20.10 -16.13 9.79
N ASN A 295 -19.08 -16.96 10.03
CA ASN A 295 -17.74 -16.55 10.43
C ASN A 295 -16.72 -16.64 9.28
N PHE A 296 -17.11 -16.27 8.08
CA PHE A 296 -16.23 -16.28 6.91
C PHE A 296 -15.62 -14.87 6.71
N TYR A 297 -14.36 -14.74 7.11
CA TYR A 297 -13.67 -13.46 7.12
C TYR A 297 -12.71 -13.29 5.93
N HIS A 298 -12.49 -12.06 5.54
CA HIS A 298 -11.52 -11.67 4.53
C HIS A 298 -10.09 -12.10 4.91
N GLN A 299 -9.44 -12.86 4.04
CA GLN A 299 -8.11 -13.42 4.24
C GLN A 299 -7.12 -13.03 3.14
N VAL A 300 -7.52 -12.16 2.24
CA VAL A 300 -6.69 -11.68 1.14
C VAL A 300 -6.17 -10.27 1.44
N ALA A 301 -5.03 -9.93 0.85
CA ALA A 301 -4.47 -8.58 0.87
C ALA A 301 -4.65 -7.92 -0.52
N GLN A 302 -3.57 -7.48 -1.13
CA GLN A 302 -3.59 -6.77 -2.42
C GLN A 302 -4.07 -7.63 -3.61
N GLY A 303 -3.98 -8.96 -3.51
CA GLY A 303 -4.43 -9.87 -4.56
C GLY A 303 -5.95 -9.99 -4.70
N LYS A 304 -6.70 -9.50 -3.72
CA LYS A 304 -8.18 -9.40 -3.72
C LYS A 304 -8.84 -10.67 -4.29
N THR A 305 -9.70 -10.51 -5.30
CA THR A 305 -10.47 -11.62 -5.91
C THR A 305 -9.58 -12.72 -6.45
N SER A 306 -8.47 -12.39 -7.13
CA SER A 306 -7.57 -13.41 -7.69
C SER A 306 -6.91 -14.26 -6.62
N ASP A 307 -6.56 -13.67 -5.48
CA ASP A 307 -6.01 -14.41 -4.35
C ASP A 307 -7.10 -15.20 -3.61
N ALA A 308 -8.34 -14.72 -3.56
CA ALA A 308 -9.46 -15.48 -3.02
C ALA A 308 -9.73 -16.75 -3.83
N GLU A 309 -9.69 -16.67 -5.16
CA GLU A 309 -9.77 -17.85 -6.04
C GLU A 309 -8.59 -18.80 -5.81
N MET A 310 -7.37 -18.27 -5.79
CA MET A 310 -6.17 -19.05 -5.56
C MET A 310 -6.23 -19.80 -4.21
N MET A 311 -6.70 -19.16 -3.16
CA MET A 311 -6.86 -19.74 -1.83
C MET A 311 -7.87 -20.90 -1.84
N LEU A 312 -9.04 -20.67 -2.45
CA LEU A 312 -10.10 -21.67 -2.51
C LEU A 312 -9.69 -22.89 -3.34
N GLU A 313 -9.10 -22.63 -4.50
CA GLU A 313 -8.75 -23.70 -5.45
C GLU A 313 -7.53 -24.52 -5.03
N ASN A 314 -6.61 -23.95 -4.26
CA ASN A 314 -5.34 -24.58 -3.90
C ASN A 314 -5.19 -24.87 -2.39
N SER A 315 -6.14 -24.46 -1.54
CA SER A 315 -6.04 -24.55 -0.07
C SER A 315 -4.77 -23.89 0.47
N LEU A 316 -4.39 -22.73 -0.09
CA LEU A 316 -3.24 -21.92 0.31
C LEU A 316 -3.74 -20.56 0.80
N PHE A 317 -2.96 -19.87 1.61
CA PHE A 317 -3.24 -18.48 1.94
C PHE A 317 -2.76 -17.55 0.81
N GLY A 318 -3.43 -16.39 0.67
CA GLY A 318 -2.99 -15.30 -0.20
C GLY A 318 -1.65 -14.72 0.23
N LEU A 319 -1.01 -13.96 -0.66
CA LEU A 319 0.25 -13.30 -0.33
C LEU A 319 0.00 -12.09 0.58
N PRO A 320 0.93 -11.76 1.49
CA PRO A 320 0.84 -10.53 2.29
C PRO A 320 0.98 -9.27 1.43
N GLU A 321 1.67 -9.37 0.29
CA GLU A 321 1.87 -8.29 -0.67
C GLU A 321 1.72 -8.78 -2.11
N GLY A 322 1.13 -7.93 -2.98
CA GLY A 322 0.89 -8.25 -4.37
C GLY A 322 -0.20 -9.31 -4.55
N SER A 323 -0.27 -9.86 -5.76
CA SER A 323 -1.17 -10.95 -6.11
C SER A 323 -0.37 -12.23 -6.38
N ALA A 324 -0.81 -13.34 -5.84
CA ALA A 324 -0.21 -14.65 -6.10
C ALA A 324 -0.25 -15.00 -7.59
N MET A 325 -1.31 -14.65 -8.29
CA MET A 325 -1.45 -14.89 -9.73
C MET A 325 -0.44 -14.08 -10.54
N VAL A 326 -0.22 -12.82 -10.17
CA VAL A 326 0.78 -11.97 -10.85
C VAL A 326 2.19 -12.43 -10.52
N THR A 327 2.46 -12.75 -9.26
CA THR A 327 3.82 -13.06 -8.77
C THR A 327 4.27 -14.47 -9.17
N TYR A 328 3.37 -15.43 -9.15
CA TYR A 328 3.67 -16.86 -9.31
C TYR A 328 2.90 -17.55 -10.42
N GLY A 329 1.87 -16.93 -11.00
CA GLY A 329 0.94 -17.57 -11.94
C GLY A 329 1.61 -18.21 -13.17
N THR A 330 2.67 -17.58 -13.68
CA THR A 330 3.42 -18.07 -14.86
C THR A 330 4.65 -18.89 -14.51
N GLN A 331 5.04 -18.95 -13.22
CA GLN A 331 6.30 -19.57 -12.79
C GLN A 331 6.11 -20.90 -12.07
N ASN A 332 4.85 -21.25 -11.74
CA ASN A 332 4.50 -22.44 -10.99
C ASN A 332 3.40 -23.23 -11.70
N THR A 333 3.37 -24.53 -11.44
CA THR A 333 2.25 -25.40 -11.83
C THR A 333 1.36 -25.62 -10.62
N TYR A 334 0.14 -25.13 -10.69
CA TYR A 334 -0.84 -25.29 -9.63
C TYR A 334 -1.61 -26.62 -9.80
N GLN A 335 -1.68 -27.40 -8.74
CA GLN A 335 -2.60 -28.54 -8.65
C GLN A 335 -3.93 -28.10 -8.02
N ALA A 336 -4.60 -27.15 -8.66
CA ALA A 336 -5.87 -26.60 -8.20
C ALA A 336 -7.00 -27.65 -8.28
N ALA A 337 -8.10 -27.38 -7.58
CA ALA A 337 -9.27 -28.26 -7.57
C ALA A 337 -9.76 -28.64 -8.98
N PRO A 338 -9.85 -27.74 -9.97
CA PRO A 338 -10.21 -28.12 -11.34
C PRO A 338 -9.25 -29.14 -11.97
N ALA A 339 -7.93 -28.97 -11.77
CA ALA A 339 -6.93 -29.89 -12.30
C ALA A 339 -7.07 -31.30 -11.66
N ILE A 340 -7.33 -31.36 -10.36
CA ILE A 340 -7.56 -32.62 -9.65
C ILE A 340 -8.84 -33.30 -10.12
N LEU A 341 -9.91 -32.53 -10.34
CA LEU A 341 -11.19 -33.05 -10.84
C LEU A 341 -11.07 -33.54 -12.28
N ALA A 342 -10.34 -32.83 -13.14
CA ALA A 342 -10.07 -33.26 -14.51
C ALA A 342 -9.36 -34.63 -14.55
N GLN A 343 -8.39 -34.88 -13.66
CA GLN A 343 -7.74 -36.18 -13.51
C GLN A 343 -8.71 -37.31 -13.07
N LYS A 344 -9.89 -36.95 -12.55
CA LYS A 344 -10.96 -37.86 -12.17
C LYS A 344 -12.06 -38.00 -13.24
N GLY A 345 -11.84 -37.43 -14.43
CA GLY A 345 -12.77 -37.52 -15.55
C GLY A 345 -13.84 -36.41 -15.59
N TYR A 346 -13.71 -35.35 -14.78
CA TYR A 346 -14.60 -34.20 -14.86
C TYR A 346 -14.18 -33.27 -16.01
N SER A 347 -15.15 -32.69 -16.70
CA SER A 347 -14.92 -31.51 -17.52
C SER A 347 -14.94 -30.26 -16.66
N THR A 348 -13.98 -29.37 -16.87
CA THR A 348 -13.85 -28.13 -16.08
C THR A 348 -13.95 -26.91 -17.00
N ALA A 349 -14.60 -25.85 -16.55
CA ALA A 349 -14.72 -24.58 -17.24
C ALA A 349 -14.69 -23.44 -16.22
N ALA A 350 -14.11 -22.30 -16.61
CA ALA A 350 -14.14 -21.04 -15.86
C ALA A 350 -14.83 -19.98 -16.71
N PHE A 351 -15.63 -19.14 -16.07
CA PHE A 351 -16.37 -18.06 -16.70
C PHE A 351 -16.10 -16.76 -15.95
N HIS A 352 -15.98 -15.66 -16.68
CA HIS A 352 -15.82 -14.32 -16.13
C HIS A 352 -16.85 -13.38 -16.75
N GLY A 353 -17.25 -12.34 -16.01
CA GLY A 353 -18.33 -11.45 -16.44
C GLY A 353 -17.93 -10.41 -17.49
N ASP A 354 -16.63 -10.21 -17.74
CA ASP A 354 -16.10 -9.19 -18.65
C ASP A 354 -15.65 -9.80 -19.98
#